data_ad479d103460740b1102120e851814ba
#
_entry.id   ad479d103460740b1102120e851814ba
#
_cell.length_a   1.000
_cell.length_b   1.000
_cell.length_c   1.000
_cell.angle_alpha   90.00
_cell.angle_beta   90.00
_cell.angle_gamma   90.00
#
_symmetry.space_group_name_H-M   'P 1'
#
loop_
_entity.id
_entity.type
_entity.pdbx_description
1 polymer ?
#
loop_
_entity_poly.entity_id
_entity_poly.type
_entity_poly.pdbx_seq_one_letter_code
_entity_poly.pdbx_strand_id
1 'polypeptide(L)'
;MMLERLQKEAIAALKAGNKFRKLILSTLIAQVKKAAIDAGCRDNITDEMVIQVLKKEKKNLVDAIEKFPDMPIEKKSEYIDQCLIIDEFVPQEISNPEQIAEIIREVAKEENLEISKPNQGKFMKIIKADYNVNMKVVSRVFGEMAGFMKPIYVND
;
A
#
# COMPACT_ATOMS: atom_id res chain seq x y z
N MET A 1 -0.46 -17.84 3.46
CA MET A 1 -0.35 -16.97 4.64
C MET A 1 0.86 -16.06 4.53
N MET A 2 0.67 -14.80 4.78
CA MET A 2 1.73 -13.79 4.57
C MET A 2 2.87 -13.92 5.57
N LEU A 3 2.58 -14.19 6.85
CA LEU A 3 3.63 -14.38 7.86
C LEU A 3 4.53 -15.56 7.50
N GLU A 4 3.94 -16.67 7.06
CA GLU A 4 4.71 -17.84 6.62
C GLU A 4 5.58 -17.51 5.41
N ARG A 5 5.07 -16.70 4.49
CA ARG A 5 5.83 -16.24 3.33
C ARG A 5 7.03 -15.40 3.76
N LEU A 6 6.86 -14.49 4.71
CA LEU A 6 7.97 -13.71 5.28
C LEU A 6 9.03 -14.63 5.89
N GLN A 7 8.60 -15.63 6.66
CA GLN A 7 9.51 -16.59 7.30
C GLN A 7 10.28 -17.41 6.27
N LYS A 8 9.61 -17.89 5.22
CA LYS A 8 10.25 -18.65 4.14
C LYS A 8 11.27 -17.79 3.40
N GLU A 9 10.94 -16.55 3.11
CA GLU A 9 11.86 -15.63 2.43
C GLU A 9 13.07 -15.28 3.29
N ALA A 10 12.89 -15.18 4.61
CA ALA A 10 14.00 -14.96 5.53
C ALA A 10 14.96 -16.14 5.53
N ILE A 11 14.44 -17.37 5.51
CA ILE A 11 15.24 -18.58 5.43
C ILE A 11 15.96 -18.66 4.07
N ALA A 12 15.26 -18.32 2.99
CA ALA A 12 15.85 -18.28 1.66
C ALA A 12 16.98 -17.26 1.57
N ALA A 13 16.84 -16.09 2.18
CA ALA A 13 17.86 -15.07 2.24
C ALA A 13 19.10 -15.55 3.02
N LEU A 14 18.88 -16.26 4.14
CA LEU A 14 19.95 -16.86 4.92
C LEU A 14 20.74 -17.89 4.08
N LYS A 15 20.05 -18.76 3.38
CA LYS A 15 20.68 -19.79 2.53
C LYS A 15 21.44 -19.17 1.36
N ALA A 16 20.94 -18.06 0.82
CA ALA A 16 21.58 -17.35 -0.28
C ALA A 16 22.75 -16.45 0.16
N GLY A 17 22.99 -16.33 1.46
CA GLY A 17 24.05 -15.47 1.99
C GLY A 17 23.71 -13.98 1.96
N ASN A 18 22.44 -13.61 1.72
CA ASN A 18 22.00 -12.22 1.71
C ASN A 18 21.67 -11.78 3.14
N LYS A 19 22.69 -11.30 3.83
CA LYS A 19 22.59 -10.89 5.25
C LYS A 19 21.66 -9.70 5.44
N PHE A 20 21.70 -8.73 4.55
CA PHE A 20 20.85 -7.54 4.62
C PHE A 20 19.38 -7.91 4.54
N ARG A 21 19.01 -8.66 3.50
CA ARG A 21 17.63 -9.11 3.29
C ARG A 21 17.12 -9.94 4.47
N LYS A 22 17.97 -10.88 4.95
CA LYS A 22 17.63 -11.71 6.13
C LYS A 22 17.36 -10.84 7.35
N LEU A 23 18.21 -9.84 7.62
CA LEU A 23 18.08 -8.95 8.76
C LEU A 23 16.77 -8.17 8.70
N ILE A 24 16.46 -7.59 7.53
CA ILE A 24 15.24 -6.80 7.35
C ILE A 24 13.99 -7.68 7.53
N LEU A 25 13.96 -8.85 6.90
CA LEU A 25 12.82 -9.77 7.02
C LEU A 25 12.63 -10.24 8.47
N SER A 26 13.72 -10.56 9.16
CA SER A 26 13.66 -10.98 10.56
C SER A 26 13.14 -9.86 11.47
N THR A 27 13.54 -8.63 11.21
CA THR A 27 13.06 -7.45 11.96
C THR A 27 11.55 -7.25 11.73
N LEU A 28 11.10 -7.36 10.48
CA LEU A 28 9.68 -7.23 10.15
C LEU A 28 8.85 -8.33 10.82
N ILE A 29 9.33 -9.57 10.82
CA ILE A 29 8.67 -10.69 11.49
C ILE A 29 8.55 -10.41 12.99
N ALA A 30 9.61 -9.92 13.63
CA ALA A 30 9.61 -9.59 15.04
C ALA A 30 8.61 -8.47 15.35
N GLN A 31 8.50 -7.46 14.50
CA GLN A 31 7.53 -6.37 14.64
C GLN A 31 6.09 -6.88 14.52
N VAL A 32 5.82 -7.78 13.57
CA VAL A 32 4.50 -8.39 13.42
C VAL A 32 4.11 -9.18 14.66
N LYS A 33 5.02 -10.01 15.17
CA LYS A 33 4.77 -10.82 16.37
C LYS A 33 4.55 -9.94 17.60
N LYS A 34 5.31 -8.86 17.73
CA LYS A 34 5.13 -7.90 18.82
C LYS A 34 3.76 -7.24 18.76
N ALA A 35 3.36 -6.78 17.57
CA ALA A 35 2.05 -6.17 17.37
C ALA A 35 0.91 -7.15 17.71
N ALA A 36 1.08 -8.41 17.35
CA ALA A 36 0.10 -9.46 17.66
C ALA A 36 -0.01 -9.71 19.17
N ILE A 37 1.10 -9.72 19.88
CA ILE A 37 1.12 -9.86 21.34
C ILE A 37 0.41 -8.68 21.98
N ASP A 38 0.72 -7.46 21.56
CA ASP A 38 0.13 -6.23 22.10
C ASP A 38 -1.38 -6.17 21.83
N ALA A 39 -1.84 -6.73 20.73
CA ALA A 39 -3.25 -6.79 20.37
C ALA A 39 -4.00 -8.00 20.95
N GLY A 40 -3.30 -8.89 21.66
CA GLY A 40 -3.91 -10.08 22.24
C GLY A 40 -4.28 -11.17 21.24
N CYS A 41 -3.69 -11.17 20.05
CA CYS A 41 -3.96 -12.15 18.99
C CYS A 41 -2.73 -12.94 18.56
N ARG A 42 -1.85 -13.20 19.50
CA ARG A 42 -0.59 -13.92 19.29
C ARG A 42 -0.73 -15.21 18.49
N ASP A 43 -1.79 -15.97 18.75
CA ASP A 43 -2.02 -17.28 18.13
C ASP A 43 -2.85 -17.20 16.86
N ASN A 44 -3.29 -16.00 16.47
CA ASN A 44 -4.11 -15.77 15.29
C ASN A 44 -3.69 -14.50 14.57
N ILE A 45 -2.51 -14.57 13.91
CA ILE A 45 -1.96 -13.45 13.15
C ILE A 45 -2.52 -13.49 11.73
N THR A 46 -3.37 -12.53 11.39
CA THR A 46 -3.98 -12.45 10.06
C THR A 46 -3.06 -11.76 9.06
N ASP A 47 -3.27 -12.03 7.78
CA ASP A 47 -2.55 -11.35 6.70
C ASP A 47 -2.77 -9.83 6.76
N GLU A 48 -3.97 -9.42 7.11
CA GLU A 48 -4.32 -8.01 7.27
C GLU A 48 -3.46 -7.31 8.33
N MET A 49 -3.24 -7.96 9.47
CA MET A 49 -2.36 -7.45 10.51
C MET A 49 -0.92 -7.32 10.00
N VAL A 50 -0.43 -8.32 9.28
CA VAL A 50 0.92 -8.28 8.68
C VAL A 50 1.03 -7.08 7.74
N ILE A 51 0.06 -6.91 6.85
CA ILE A 51 0.02 -5.78 5.90
C ILE A 51 0.05 -4.44 6.63
N GLN A 52 -0.74 -4.28 7.69
CA GLN A 52 -0.77 -3.04 8.46
C GLN A 52 0.58 -2.71 9.10
N VAL A 53 1.24 -3.72 9.69
CA VAL A 53 2.57 -3.54 10.30
C VAL A 53 3.60 -3.13 9.24
N LEU A 54 3.59 -3.80 8.08
CA LEU A 54 4.52 -3.50 6.99
C LEU A 54 4.30 -2.10 6.42
N LYS A 55 3.04 -1.69 6.23
CA LYS A 55 2.69 -0.34 5.75
C LYS A 55 3.15 0.73 6.74
N LYS A 56 2.96 0.49 8.02
CA LYS A 56 3.40 1.42 9.07
C LYS A 56 4.92 1.58 9.07
N GLU A 57 5.64 0.48 8.95
CA GLU A 57 7.10 0.52 8.90
C GLU A 57 7.59 1.28 7.66
N LYS A 58 7.01 1.03 6.51
CA LYS A 58 7.34 1.76 5.29
C LYS A 58 7.10 3.26 5.47
N LYS A 59 5.97 3.62 6.04
CA LYS A 59 5.64 5.02 6.32
C LYS A 59 6.68 5.66 7.24
N ASN A 60 7.10 4.96 8.29
CA ASN A 60 8.13 5.44 9.21
C ASN A 60 9.46 5.68 8.49
N LEU A 61 9.84 4.79 7.58
CA LEU A 61 11.07 4.92 6.80
C LEU A 61 11.01 6.12 5.85
N VAL A 62 9.89 6.27 5.14
CA VAL A 62 9.68 7.39 4.22
C VAL A 62 9.66 8.72 4.99
N ASP A 63 8.95 8.78 6.11
CA ASP A 63 8.89 9.97 6.96
C ASP A 63 10.28 10.35 7.48
N ALA A 64 11.10 9.37 7.85
CA ALA A 64 12.47 9.61 8.30
C ALA A 64 13.34 10.21 7.19
N ILE A 65 13.21 9.72 5.96
CA ILE A 65 13.94 10.25 4.80
C ILE A 65 13.54 11.70 4.53
N GLU A 66 12.24 12.01 4.57
CA GLU A 66 11.73 13.35 4.32
C GLU A 66 12.09 14.33 5.43
N LYS A 67 12.07 13.84 6.69
CA LYS A 67 12.33 14.67 7.87
C LYS A 67 13.80 15.01 8.05
N PHE A 68 14.69 14.16 7.55
CA PHE A 68 16.14 14.34 7.67
C PHE A 68 16.78 14.38 6.28
N PRO A 69 16.63 15.50 5.53
CA PRO A 69 17.17 15.60 4.17
C PRO A 69 18.72 15.52 4.13
N ASP A 70 19.38 15.81 5.25
CA ASP A 70 20.83 15.72 5.38
C ASP A 70 21.34 14.32 5.75
N MET A 71 20.45 13.33 5.77
CA MET A 71 20.81 11.95 6.04
C MET A 71 21.91 11.48 5.08
N PRO A 72 22.94 10.76 5.59
CA PRO A 72 23.98 10.20 4.71
C PRO A 72 23.38 9.35 3.59
N ILE A 73 23.97 9.43 2.40
CA ILE A 73 23.47 8.71 1.22
C ILE A 73 23.40 7.20 1.47
N GLU A 74 24.38 6.63 2.16
CA GLU A 74 24.42 5.21 2.48
C GLU A 74 23.19 4.80 3.32
N LYS A 75 22.86 5.59 4.34
CA LYS A 75 21.72 5.33 5.21
C LYS A 75 20.39 5.51 4.48
N LYS A 76 20.31 6.55 3.65
CA LYS A 76 19.13 6.79 2.82
C LYS A 76 18.89 5.63 1.85
N SER A 77 19.97 5.13 1.24
CA SER A 77 19.92 3.97 0.35
C SER A 77 19.43 2.72 1.08
N GLU A 78 19.90 2.48 2.31
CA GLU A 78 19.41 1.36 3.13
C GLU A 78 17.91 1.46 3.41
N TYR A 79 17.42 2.66 3.75
CA TYR A 79 16.00 2.87 4.01
C TYR A 79 15.15 2.65 2.76
N ILE A 80 15.64 3.09 1.60
CA ILE A 80 14.98 2.85 0.32
C ILE A 80 14.94 1.36 0.02
N ASP A 81 16.05 0.64 0.23
CA ASP A 81 16.11 -0.81 0.02
C ASP A 81 15.15 -1.56 0.94
N GLN A 82 15.02 -1.11 2.20
CA GLN A 82 14.03 -1.67 3.12
C GLN A 82 12.61 -1.46 2.60
N CYS A 83 12.30 -0.28 2.07
CA CYS A 83 10.99 0.01 1.48
C CYS A 83 10.71 -0.91 0.29
N LEU A 84 11.71 -1.17 -0.55
CA LEU A 84 11.56 -2.07 -1.69
C LEU A 84 11.27 -3.50 -1.26
N ILE A 85 11.92 -3.97 -0.19
CA ILE A 85 11.64 -5.29 0.38
C ILE A 85 10.21 -5.36 0.91
N ILE A 86 9.76 -4.34 1.62
CA ILE A 86 8.38 -4.26 2.12
C ILE A 86 7.38 -4.31 0.96
N ASP A 87 7.66 -3.60 -0.12
CA ASP A 87 6.79 -3.54 -1.30
C ASP A 87 6.59 -4.90 -1.97
N GLU A 88 7.51 -5.85 -1.79
CA GLU A 88 7.34 -7.20 -2.31
C GLU A 88 6.18 -7.95 -1.64
N PHE A 89 5.82 -7.58 -0.42
CA PHE A 89 4.82 -8.28 0.39
C PHE A 89 3.51 -7.53 0.53
N VAL A 90 3.54 -6.21 0.44
CA VAL A 90 2.35 -5.38 0.54
C VAL A 90 1.67 -5.30 -0.82
N PRO A 91 0.35 -5.56 -0.90
CA PRO A 91 -0.38 -5.36 -2.15
C PRO A 91 -0.19 -3.94 -2.67
N GLN A 92 0.19 -3.81 -3.92
CA GLN A 92 0.42 -2.50 -4.52
C GLN A 92 -0.90 -1.77 -4.71
N GLU A 93 -0.96 -0.56 -4.20
CA GLU A 93 -2.12 0.30 -4.32
C GLU A 93 -2.12 0.98 -5.68
N ILE A 94 -3.22 0.88 -6.42
CA ILE A 94 -3.37 1.55 -7.70
C ILE A 94 -3.65 3.03 -7.43
N SER A 95 -2.78 3.92 -7.91
CA SER A 95 -2.93 5.36 -7.75
C SER A 95 -2.78 6.13 -9.06
N ASN A 96 -2.52 5.44 -10.17
CA ASN A 96 -2.44 6.07 -11.50
C ASN A 96 -3.82 6.54 -11.93
N PRO A 97 -4.01 7.86 -12.20
CA PRO A 97 -5.33 8.41 -12.56
C PRO A 97 -5.95 7.76 -13.79
N GLU A 98 -5.16 7.37 -14.80
CA GLU A 98 -5.66 6.73 -16.02
C GLU A 98 -6.22 5.33 -15.72
N GLN A 99 -5.50 4.54 -14.92
CA GLN A 99 -5.97 3.22 -14.51
C GLN A 99 -7.22 3.32 -13.66
N ILE A 100 -7.28 4.30 -12.77
CA ILE A 100 -8.46 4.55 -11.94
C ILE A 100 -9.65 4.98 -12.80
N ALA A 101 -9.44 5.82 -13.81
CA ALA A 101 -10.49 6.21 -14.74
C ALA A 101 -11.06 5.00 -15.48
N GLU A 102 -10.21 4.06 -15.91
CA GLU A 102 -10.66 2.81 -16.54
C GLU A 102 -11.49 1.96 -15.58
N ILE A 103 -11.08 1.84 -14.33
CA ILE A 103 -11.82 1.12 -13.28
C ILE A 103 -13.21 1.75 -13.11
N ILE A 104 -13.29 3.07 -13.04
CA ILE A 104 -14.56 3.79 -12.89
C ILE A 104 -15.48 3.51 -14.08
N ARG A 105 -14.96 3.56 -15.31
CA ARG A 105 -15.74 3.26 -16.52
C ARG A 105 -16.22 1.82 -16.52
N GLU A 106 -15.40 0.89 -16.11
CA GLU A 106 -15.72 -0.53 -16.05
C GLU A 106 -16.85 -0.80 -15.03
N VAL A 107 -16.75 -0.21 -13.86
CA VAL A 107 -17.80 -0.29 -12.83
C VAL A 107 -19.11 0.34 -13.34
N ALA A 108 -19.02 1.48 -14.01
CA ALA A 108 -20.20 2.13 -14.61
C ALA A 108 -20.89 1.21 -15.59
N LYS A 109 -20.13 0.50 -16.41
CA LYS A 109 -20.66 -0.42 -17.42
C LYS A 109 -21.26 -1.67 -16.78
N GLU A 110 -20.54 -2.29 -15.83
CA GLU A 110 -20.98 -3.52 -15.16
C GLU A 110 -22.23 -3.30 -14.32
N GLU A 111 -22.29 -2.19 -13.59
CA GLU A 111 -23.41 -1.86 -12.70
C GLU A 111 -24.49 -1.04 -13.37
N ASN A 112 -24.30 -0.68 -14.63
CA ASN A 112 -25.21 0.18 -15.39
C ASN A 112 -25.53 1.48 -14.64
N LEU A 113 -24.49 2.12 -14.10
CA LEU A 113 -24.57 3.37 -13.35
C LEU A 113 -23.97 4.52 -14.14
N GLU A 114 -24.60 5.67 -14.07
CA GLU A 114 -24.07 6.90 -14.65
C GLU A 114 -22.97 7.46 -13.77
N ILE A 115 -21.88 7.95 -14.40
CA ILE A 115 -20.79 8.63 -13.70
C ILE A 115 -21.26 10.06 -13.38
N SER A 116 -21.89 10.22 -12.24
CA SER A 116 -22.49 11.48 -11.79
C SER A 116 -22.38 11.62 -10.28
N LYS A 117 -22.45 12.84 -9.79
CA LYS A 117 -22.32 13.16 -8.36
C LYS A 117 -23.29 12.34 -7.47
N PRO A 118 -24.57 12.16 -7.80
CA PRO A 118 -25.46 11.36 -6.98
C PRO A 118 -25.03 9.90 -6.80
N ASN A 119 -24.28 9.35 -7.75
CA ASN A 119 -23.82 7.97 -7.71
C ASN A 119 -22.45 7.79 -7.09
N GLN A 120 -21.78 8.88 -6.68
CA GLN A 120 -20.43 8.83 -6.13
C GLN A 120 -20.30 7.82 -4.98
N GLY A 121 -21.23 7.83 -4.03
CA GLY A 121 -21.19 6.92 -2.90
C GLY A 121 -21.23 5.45 -3.31
N LYS A 122 -22.04 5.13 -4.32
CA LYS A 122 -22.14 3.76 -4.85
C LYS A 122 -20.85 3.31 -5.50
N PHE A 123 -20.25 4.18 -6.34
CA PHE A 123 -18.95 3.91 -6.97
C PHE A 123 -17.84 3.70 -5.93
N MET A 124 -17.76 4.59 -4.93
CA MET A 124 -16.74 4.50 -3.89
C MET A 124 -16.84 3.18 -3.12
N LYS A 125 -18.06 2.76 -2.78
CA LYS A 125 -18.29 1.52 -2.06
C LYS A 125 -17.85 0.30 -2.87
N ILE A 126 -18.24 0.23 -4.14
CA ILE A 126 -17.90 -0.89 -5.03
C ILE A 126 -16.40 -0.96 -5.27
N ILE A 127 -15.80 0.16 -5.61
CA ILE A 127 -14.37 0.23 -5.92
C ILE A 127 -13.53 -0.13 -4.70
N LYS A 128 -13.89 0.38 -3.53
CA LYS A 128 -13.18 0.07 -2.28
C LYS A 128 -13.24 -1.42 -1.93
N ALA A 129 -14.38 -2.07 -2.21
CA ALA A 129 -14.56 -3.49 -1.92
C ALA A 129 -13.80 -4.40 -2.88
N ASP A 130 -13.74 -4.05 -4.17
CA ASP A 130 -13.25 -4.92 -5.23
C ASP A 130 -11.82 -4.63 -5.68
N TYR A 131 -11.27 -3.45 -5.38
CA TYR A 131 -9.98 -3.00 -5.87
C TYR A 131 -9.12 -2.44 -4.75
N ASN A 132 -7.80 -2.66 -4.86
CA ASN A 132 -6.83 -2.05 -3.97
C ASN A 132 -6.35 -0.73 -4.59
N VAL A 133 -7.04 0.36 -4.30
CA VAL A 133 -6.83 1.66 -4.91
C VAL A 133 -6.70 2.75 -3.85
N ASN A 134 -6.01 3.83 -4.22
CA ASN A 134 -5.94 5.03 -3.40
C ASN A 134 -7.27 5.78 -3.51
N MET A 135 -8.08 5.74 -2.46
CA MET A 135 -9.42 6.32 -2.47
C MET A 135 -9.44 7.82 -2.65
N LYS A 136 -8.39 8.53 -2.24
CA LYS A 136 -8.28 9.98 -2.48
C LYS A 136 -8.17 10.27 -3.97
N VAL A 137 -7.36 9.49 -4.69
CA VAL A 137 -7.21 9.60 -6.14
C VAL A 137 -8.50 9.21 -6.83
N VAL A 138 -9.17 8.14 -6.37
CA VAL A 138 -10.47 7.71 -6.91
C VAL A 138 -11.50 8.83 -6.81
N SER A 139 -11.61 9.45 -5.64
CA SER A 139 -12.56 10.55 -5.41
C SER A 139 -12.32 11.71 -6.36
N ARG A 140 -11.05 12.06 -6.56
CA ARG A 140 -10.68 13.15 -7.45
C ARG A 140 -10.97 12.83 -8.91
N VAL A 141 -10.52 11.68 -9.39
CA VAL A 141 -10.72 11.25 -10.78
C VAL A 141 -12.22 11.13 -11.07
N PHE A 142 -12.98 10.56 -10.14
CA PHE A 142 -14.43 10.48 -10.25
C PHE A 142 -15.06 11.87 -10.39
N GLY A 143 -14.65 12.82 -9.55
CA GLY A 143 -15.13 14.19 -9.60
C GLY A 143 -14.83 14.88 -10.94
N GLU A 144 -13.66 14.64 -11.49
CA GLU A 144 -13.27 15.15 -12.81
C GLU A 144 -14.13 14.53 -13.91
N MET A 145 -14.31 13.22 -13.89
CA MET A 145 -15.10 12.50 -14.89
C MET A 145 -16.58 12.86 -14.84
N ALA A 146 -17.12 13.07 -13.64
CA ALA A 146 -18.51 13.46 -13.44
C ALA A 146 -18.77 14.95 -13.69
N GLY A 147 -17.72 15.74 -13.85
CA GLY A 147 -17.81 17.15 -14.19
C GLY A 147 -18.03 18.12 -13.04
N PHE A 148 -17.94 17.67 -11.78
CA PHE A 148 -18.08 18.56 -10.61
C PHE A 148 -16.76 18.97 -9.97
N MET A 149 -15.64 18.49 -10.53
CA MET A 149 -14.28 18.91 -10.17
C MET A 149 -13.51 19.23 -11.44
N LYS A 150 -12.71 20.31 -11.40
CA LYS A 150 -11.84 20.65 -12.51
C LYS A 150 -10.57 19.80 -12.47
N PRO A 151 -10.09 19.29 -13.63
CA PRO A 151 -8.81 18.61 -13.71
C PRO A 151 -7.68 19.54 -13.23
N ILE A 152 -6.70 18.99 -12.49
CA ILE A 152 -5.55 19.75 -11.99
C ILE A 152 -4.72 20.35 -13.14
N TYR A 153 -4.71 19.67 -14.27
CA TYR A 153 -3.80 19.97 -15.38
C TYR A 153 -4.39 20.95 -16.39
N VAL A 154 -5.60 21.44 -16.16
CA VAL A 154 -6.22 22.42 -17.02
C VAL A 154 -5.85 23.81 -16.49
N ASN A 155 -4.95 24.47 -17.22
CA ASN A 155 -4.65 25.87 -16.98
C ASN A 155 -5.72 26.71 -17.67
N ASP A 156 -6.51 27.39 -16.90
CA ASP A 156 -7.48 28.34 -17.42
C ASP A 156 -6.77 29.66 -17.78
#